data_d5822f4bdb2a7e0ee5514820db48f9e2
#
_entry.id   d5822f4bdb2a7e0ee5514820db48f9e2
#
_cell.length_a   1.000
_cell.length_b   1.000
_cell.length_c   1.000
_cell.angle_alpha   90.00
_cell.angle_beta   90.00
_cell.angle_gamma   90.00
#
_symmetry.space_group_name_H-M   'P 1'
#
loop_
_entity.id
_entity.type
_entity.pdbx_description
1 polymer ?
#
loop_
_entity_poly.entity_id
_entity_poly.type
_entity_poly.pdbx_seq_one_letter_code
_entity_poly.pdbx_strand_id
1 'polypeptide(L)' 'MSKIKNFIMDVQETVWDFFDEDGNFVADTKIKTKDDLISDIKSKFGSMGVEIAKEEIFAIETNDHFS' A
#
# COMPACT_ATOMS: atom_id res chain seq x y z
N MET A 1 12.94 -18.96 -7.38
CA MET A 1 11.97 -18.29 -7.10
C MET A 1 12.18 -17.25 -6.17
N SER A 2 11.98 -16.10 -6.46
CA SER A 2 12.24 -15.00 -5.64
C SER A 2 11.04 -14.57 -4.89
N LYS A 3 10.70 -15.32 -3.89
CA LYS A 3 9.55 -14.98 -3.10
C LYS A 3 9.67 -13.67 -2.40
N ILE A 4 10.87 -13.30 -1.99
CA ILE A 4 11.06 -12.05 -1.32
C ILE A 4 10.79 -10.88 -2.22
N LYS A 5 11.28 -10.99 -3.46
CA LYS A 5 11.06 -9.97 -4.40
C LYS A 5 9.58 -9.80 -4.68
N ASN A 6 8.89 -10.92 -4.84
CA ASN A 6 7.47 -10.86 -5.11
C ASN A 6 6.70 -10.31 -3.92
N PHE A 7 7.17 -10.61 -2.72
CA PHE A 7 6.50 -10.13 -1.52
C PHE A 7 6.44 -8.60 -1.50
N ILE A 8 7.55 -7.95 -1.76
CA ILE A 8 7.59 -6.50 -1.76
C ILE A 8 6.70 -5.93 -2.85
N MET A 9 6.77 -6.50 -4.03
CA MET A 9 5.96 -6.03 -5.14
C MET A 9 4.48 -6.25 -4.88
N ASP A 10 4.15 -7.37 -4.26
CA ASP A 10 2.75 -7.66 -3.95
C ASP A 10 2.19 -6.63 -2.98
N VAL A 11 2.95 -6.25 -1.98
CA VAL A 11 2.51 -5.24 -1.04
C VAL A 11 2.34 -3.90 -1.74
N GLN A 12 3.31 -3.54 -2.57
CA GLN A 12 3.25 -2.27 -3.29
C GLN A 12 2.04 -2.22 -4.22
N GLU A 13 1.81 -3.29 -4.93
CA GLU A 13 0.67 -3.32 -5.85
C GLU A 13 -0.64 -3.26 -5.10
N THR A 14 -0.71 -3.90 -3.94
CA THR A 14 -1.91 -3.85 -3.12
C THR A 14 -2.19 -2.42 -2.67
N VAL A 15 -1.14 -1.70 -2.29
CA VAL A 15 -1.29 -0.31 -1.90
C VAL A 15 -1.75 0.52 -3.09
N TRP A 16 -1.12 0.34 -4.24
CA TRP A 16 -1.45 1.14 -5.41
C TRP A 16 -2.88 0.93 -5.88
N ASP A 17 -3.45 -0.24 -5.64
CA ASP A 17 -4.82 -0.51 -6.01
C ASP A 17 -5.81 0.40 -5.28
N PHE A 18 -5.38 0.97 -4.17
CA PHE A 18 -6.24 1.85 -3.39
C PHE A 18 -5.84 3.32 -3.50
N PHE A 19 -5.03 3.64 -4.49
CA PHE A 19 -4.67 5.03 -4.74
C PHE A 19 -4.82 5.33 -6.22
N ASP A 20 -5.29 6.53 -6.55
CA ASP A 20 -5.49 6.88 -7.94
C ASP A 20 -4.25 7.57 -8.49
N GLU A 21 -4.33 8.08 -9.70
CA GLU A 21 -3.19 8.69 -10.35
C GLU A 21 -2.73 9.94 -9.64
N ASP A 22 -3.61 10.57 -8.91
CA ASP A 22 -3.26 11.79 -8.20
C ASP A 22 -2.71 11.51 -6.81
N GLY A 23 -2.64 10.26 -6.44
CA GLY A 23 -2.14 9.90 -5.13
C GLY A 23 -3.19 9.98 -4.02
N ASN A 24 -4.45 9.98 -4.38
CA ASN A 24 -5.53 10.05 -3.40
C ASN A 24 -6.06 8.65 -3.09
N PHE A 25 -6.37 8.43 -1.82
CA PHE A 25 -6.89 7.14 -1.42
C PHE A 25 -8.30 6.92 -1.98
N VAL A 26 -8.52 5.75 -2.53
CA VAL A 26 -9.81 5.39 -3.10
C VAL A 26 -10.40 4.27 -2.28
N ALA A 27 -11.48 4.55 -1.59
CA ALA A 27 -12.10 3.56 -0.72
C ALA A 27 -12.77 2.45 -1.52
N ASP A 28 -12.87 1.29 -0.90
CA ASP A 28 -13.52 0.14 -1.52
C ASP A 28 -14.62 -0.32 -0.59
N THR A 29 -15.33 -1.37 -0.98
CA THR A 29 -16.42 -1.87 -0.17
C THR A 29 -15.95 -2.37 1.17
N LYS A 30 -14.80 -3.01 1.21
CA LYS A 30 -14.26 -3.54 2.44
C LYS A 30 -13.26 -2.64 3.09
N ILE A 31 -12.59 -1.84 2.34
CA ILE A 31 -11.50 -0.99 2.81
C ILE A 31 -11.91 0.45 2.61
N LYS A 32 -12.34 1.08 3.66
CA LYS A 32 -12.87 2.41 3.57
C LYS A 32 -11.92 3.49 4.01
N THR A 33 -10.90 3.11 4.75
CA THR A 33 -9.91 4.07 5.22
C THR A 33 -8.51 3.50 5.03
N LYS A 34 -7.50 4.33 5.17
CA LYS A 34 -6.13 3.86 5.09
C LYS A 34 -5.84 2.88 6.22
N ASP A 35 -6.45 3.08 7.38
CA ASP A 35 -6.27 2.16 8.49
C ASP A 35 -6.82 0.79 8.13
N ASP A 36 -7.94 0.74 7.44
CA ASP A 36 -8.49 -0.53 6.97
C ASP A 36 -7.52 -1.21 6.00
N LEU A 37 -6.91 -0.43 5.14
CA LEU A 37 -5.93 -0.97 4.20
C LEU A 37 -4.74 -1.56 4.95
N ILE A 38 -4.23 -0.86 5.93
CA ILE A 38 -3.11 -1.33 6.71
C ILE A 38 -3.48 -2.62 7.45
N SER A 39 -4.68 -2.68 8.01
CA SER A 39 -5.12 -3.88 8.68
C SER A 39 -5.21 -5.05 7.72
N ASP A 40 -5.69 -4.81 6.53
CA ASP A 40 -5.78 -5.86 5.52
C ASP A 40 -4.39 -6.35 5.14
N ILE A 41 -3.47 -5.46 4.96
CA ILE A 41 -2.09 -5.81 4.62
C ILE A 41 -1.47 -6.60 5.75
N LYS A 42 -1.71 -6.21 6.99
CA LYS A 42 -1.18 -6.93 8.11
C LYS A 42 -1.71 -8.36 8.12
N SER A 43 -2.97 -8.54 7.80
CA SER A 43 -3.58 -9.86 7.77
C SER A 43 -2.99 -10.72 6.68
N LYS A 44 -2.69 -10.13 5.54
CA LYS A 44 -2.18 -10.89 4.40
C LYS A 44 -0.69 -11.07 4.39
N PHE A 45 0.02 -10.05 4.81
CA PHE A 45 1.48 -10.01 4.66
C PHE A 45 2.24 -9.89 5.98
N GLY A 46 1.56 -9.67 7.07
CA GLY A 46 2.23 -9.56 8.36
C GLY A 46 2.82 -8.18 8.60
N SER A 47 3.56 -8.05 9.66
CA SER A 47 4.12 -6.76 10.06
C SER A 47 5.10 -6.23 9.05
N MET A 48 5.86 -7.07 8.38
CA MET A 48 6.77 -6.59 7.37
C MET A 48 6.02 -5.94 6.23
N GLY A 49 4.90 -6.51 5.85
CA GLY A 49 4.06 -5.93 4.82
C GLY A 49 3.53 -4.57 5.22
N VAL A 50 3.19 -4.43 6.50
CA VAL A 50 2.72 -3.15 7.01
C VAL A 50 3.80 -2.09 6.91
N GLU A 51 5.04 -2.44 7.22
CA GLU A 51 6.13 -1.48 7.12
C GLU A 51 6.32 -1.02 5.68
N ILE A 52 6.30 -1.96 4.75
CA ILE A 52 6.45 -1.63 3.34
C ILE A 52 5.29 -0.76 2.89
N ALA A 53 4.08 -1.10 3.32
CA ALA A 53 2.90 -0.37 2.91
C ALA A 53 2.91 1.06 3.44
N LYS A 54 3.35 1.24 4.67
CA LYS A 54 3.42 2.58 5.24
C LYS A 54 4.41 3.45 4.49
N GLU A 55 5.53 2.88 4.13
CA GLU A 55 6.52 3.62 3.37
C GLU A 55 5.99 3.98 2.00
N GLU A 56 5.29 3.06 1.39
CA GLU A 56 4.74 3.31 0.06
C GLU A 56 3.67 4.40 0.11
N ILE A 57 2.81 4.35 1.11
CA ILE A 57 1.77 5.34 1.27
C ILE A 57 2.39 6.72 1.50
N PHE A 58 3.42 6.76 2.34
CA PHE A 58 4.09 8.02 2.61
C PHE A 58 4.70 8.58 1.33
N ALA A 59 5.31 7.74 0.54
CA ALA A 59 5.90 8.17 -0.73
C ALA A 59 4.83 8.68 -1.69
N ILE A 60 3.70 8.02 -1.75
CA ILE A 60 2.62 8.46 -2.61
C ILE A 60 2.09 9.82 -2.17
N GLU A 61 1.92 9.98 -0.88
CA GLU A 61 1.35 11.23 -0.38
C GLU A 61 2.27 12.41 -0.49
N THR A 62 3.56 12.17 -0.48
CA THR A 62 4.51 13.25 -0.56
C THR A 62 5.15 13.36 -1.93
N ASN A 63 4.65 12.62 -2.86
CA ASN A 63 5.31 12.51 -4.13
C ASN A 63 5.12 13.69 -5.01
N ASP A 64 4.23 14.55 -4.71
CA ASP A 64 3.98 15.66 -5.56
C ASP A 64 5.21 16.47 -5.82
N HIS A 65 6.14 16.43 -4.93
CA HIS A 65 7.30 17.20 -5.09
C HIS A 65 8.15 16.72 -6.21
N PHE A 66 7.92 15.53 -6.67
CA PHE A 66 8.69 14.97 -7.59
C PHE A 66 8.59 15.57 -8.85
N SER A 67 7.58 16.06 -9.14
CA SER A 67 7.49 16.52 -10.39
C SER A 67 8.20 17.66 -10.71
#